data_3773db91613cd9c80f6b45d82447c803
#
_entry.id   3773db91613cd9c80f6b45d82447c803
#
_cell.length_a   1.000
_cell.length_b   1.000
_cell.length_c   1.000
_cell.angle_alpha   90.00
_cell.angle_beta   90.00
_cell.angle_gamma   90.00
#
_symmetry.space_group_name_H-M   'P 1'
#
loop_
_entity.id
_entity.type
_entity.pdbx_description
1 polymer ?
#
loop_
_entity_poly.entity_id
_entity_poly.type
_entity_poly.pdbx_seq_one_letter_code
_entity_poly.pdbx_strand_id
1 'polypeptide(L)'
;MLMTVNAARVTAVAVAAYVLILLKQYGHDWLVGSNGELFAVDFIGVWAAGHLAGAGAPAAAYDPALHALAHTAGLGHASAEHYPFPYPPFHLALAAALATFAYVPAFATWVAVSLTAYLWAAAGIVGSPRGALYMAACPAVLTNVYIGQNGLWSAALLGFGLVELERRPILAGVFLGLLAYKPQIAMLVPVALIAGGCWRALAAAALTVAALVIASLAYHGLATWQAFAAQLGAVGGLIAQTNLDVGKLQTLYGALRALGMPPQAALAAQIAAAAAAVAATFVIWRRPSPFALKAAGLAAATLMVSPYLFVYDLAVLMVAQAFLIRYAQDAGYDEFDLRGIVAANIAVAAVAFTSQPFGLAATLILAVVVWRRMALGRPAGLSIPSPA
;
A
#
# COMPACT_ATOMS: atom_id res chain seq x y z
N MET A 1 19.36 -12.52 29.05
CA MET A 1 20.28 -11.36 29.12
C MET A 1 20.86 -10.97 27.75
N LEU A 2 21.29 -11.89 26.88
CA LEU A 2 21.75 -11.57 25.51
C LEU A 2 20.67 -11.05 24.57
N MET A 3 19.40 -11.49 24.73
CA MET A 3 18.26 -10.98 23.94
C MET A 3 17.97 -9.49 24.19
N THR A 4 18.21 -8.97 25.40
CA THR A 4 17.91 -7.56 25.75
C THR A 4 18.89 -6.57 25.11
N VAL A 5 20.16 -6.92 24.97
CA VAL A 5 21.19 -6.04 24.37
C VAL A 5 21.01 -5.92 22.85
N ASN A 6 20.63 -7.01 22.18
CA ASN A 6 20.38 -6.98 20.73
C ASN A 6 19.09 -6.23 20.39
N ALA A 7 18.03 -6.39 21.18
CA ALA A 7 16.79 -5.65 21.00
C ALA A 7 17.00 -4.14 21.19
N ALA A 8 17.76 -3.72 22.20
CA ALA A 8 18.08 -2.31 22.43
C ALA A 8 18.89 -1.70 21.28
N ARG A 9 19.87 -2.42 20.72
CA ARG A 9 20.65 -1.95 19.56
C ARG A 9 19.79 -1.82 18.30
N VAL A 10 18.93 -2.81 18.04
CA VAL A 10 18.00 -2.78 16.90
C VAL A 10 17.04 -1.60 17.04
N THR A 11 16.48 -1.39 18.24
CA THR A 11 15.62 -0.25 18.51
C THR A 11 16.36 1.07 18.31
N ALA A 12 17.60 1.20 18.80
CA ALA A 12 18.39 2.41 18.64
C ALA A 12 18.68 2.73 17.16
N VAL A 13 19.03 1.71 16.36
CA VAL A 13 19.26 1.87 14.92
C VAL A 13 17.95 2.27 14.20
N ALA A 14 16.82 1.64 14.54
CA ALA A 14 15.53 1.98 13.95
C ALA A 14 15.11 3.40 14.30
N VAL A 15 15.28 3.83 15.56
CA VAL A 15 15.00 5.22 15.99
C VAL A 15 15.93 6.21 15.30
N ALA A 16 17.23 5.92 15.20
CA ALA A 16 18.18 6.78 14.49
C ALA A 16 17.82 6.94 13.01
N ALA A 17 17.52 5.83 12.32
CA ALA A 17 17.07 5.87 10.92
C ALA A 17 15.78 6.68 10.77
N TYR A 18 14.82 6.50 11.69
CA TYR A 18 13.57 7.23 11.71
C TYR A 18 13.79 8.73 11.90
N VAL A 19 14.64 9.14 12.85
CA VAL A 19 15.00 10.54 13.07
C VAL A 19 15.67 11.14 11.84
N LEU A 20 16.59 10.42 11.19
CA LEU A 20 17.26 10.88 9.97
C LEU A 20 16.26 11.06 8.81
N ILE A 21 15.28 10.17 8.67
CA ILE A 21 14.20 10.30 7.67
C ILE A 21 13.35 11.53 7.98
N LEU A 22 12.96 11.72 9.25
CA LEU A 22 12.21 12.90 9.68
C LEU A 22 12.96 14.19 9.35
N LEU A 23 14.24 14.27 9.71
CA LEU A 23 15.06 15.45 9.44
C LEU A 23 15.17 15.70 7.93
N LYS A 24 15.33 14.66 7.12
CA LYS A 24 15.37 14.80 5.66
C LYS A 24 14.05 15.26 5.08
N GLN A 25 12.91 14.71 5.52
CA GLN A 25 11.60 14.99 4.94
C GLN A 25 10.97 16.28 5.47
N TYR A 26 11.22 16.64 6.73
CA TYR A 26 10.57 17.76 7.42
C TYR A 26 11.55 18.85 7.88
N GLY A 27 12.84 18.69 7.64
CA GLY A 27 13.87 19.66 8.03
C GLY A 27 14.01 20.89 7.10
N HIS A 28 13.09 21.03 6.13
CA HIS A 28 13.02 22.16 5.20
C HIS A 28 11.54 22.53 4.97
N ASP A 29 11.30 23.59 4.20
CA ASP A 29 9.95 23.96 3.76
C ASP A 29 9.24 22.76 3.14
N TRP A 30 8.00 22.52 3.58
CA TRP A 30 7.26 21.31 3.20
C TRP A 30 5.91 21.68 2.57
N LEU A 31 4.80 21.55 3.28
CA LEU A 31 3.47 21.84 2.76
C LEU A 31 3.19 23.35 2.74
N VAL A 32 3.77 24.06 3.69
CA VAL A 32 3.70 25.52 3.83
C VAL A 32 5.11 26.04 4.04
N GLY A 33 5.56 26.92 3.17
CA GLY A 33 6.85 27.57 3.28
C GLY A 33 6.90 28.65 4.36
N SER A 34 8.10 29.08 4.69
CA SER A 34 8.35 30.16 5.67
C SER A 34 7.71 31.48 5.29
N ASN A 35 7.46 31.70 3.99
CA ASN A 35 6.77 32.87 3.43
C ASN A 35 5.23 32.68 3.33
N GLY A 36 4.69 31.56 3.79
CA GLY A 36 3.27 31.21 3.68
C GLY A 36 2.85 30.61 2.33
N GLU A 37 3.78 30.45 1.39
CA GLU A 37 3.52 29.80 0.10
C GLU A 37 3.20 28.32 0.29
N LEU A 38 2.23 27.80 -0.46
CA LEU A 38 1.83 26.39 -0.41
C LEU A 38 2.64 25.57 -1.43
N PHE A 39 3.15 24.42 -1.00
CA PHE A 39 3.87 23.50 -1.87
C PHE A 39 2.99 22.32 -2.27
N ALA A 40 3.11 21.92 -3.54
CA ALA A 40 2.49 20.74 -4.05
C ALA A 40 3.17 19.48 -3.48
N VAL A 41 2.35 18.55 -2.96
CA VAL A 41 2.71 17.16 -2.70
C VAL A 41 1.72 16.27 -3.43
N ASP A 42 1.94 14.97 -3.50
CA ASP A 42 1.09 14.04 -4.26
C ASP A 42 -0.41 14.17 -3.96
N PHE A 43 -0.78 14.59 -2.74
CA PHE A 43 -2.17 14.81 -2.34
C PHE A 43 -2.87 15.90 -3.17
N ILE A 44 -2.13 16.85 -3.76
CA ILE A 44 -2.76 17.89 -4.60
C ILE A 44 -3.53 17.26 -5.77
N GLY A 45 -3.04 16.13 -6.32
CA GLY A 45 -3.76 15.41 -7.37
C GLY A 45 -5.13 14.90 -6.93
N VAL A 46 -5.25 14.43 -5.69
CA VAL A 46 -6.55 14.00 -5.11
C VAL A 46 -7.44 15.21 -4.85
N TRP A 47 -6.89 16.27 -4.27
CA TRP A 47 -7.64 17.50 -3.97
C TRP A 47 -8.17 18.17 -5.23
N ALA A 48 -7.33 18.30 -6.26
CA ALA A 48 -7.69 18.91 -7.54
C ALA A 48 -8.76 18.12 -8.28
N ALA A 49 -8.66 16.78 -8.30
CA ALA A 49 -9.71 15.93 -8.87
C ALA A 49 -11.05 16.11 -8.16
N GLY A 50 -11.00 16.20 -6.81
CA GLY A 50 -12.18 16.47 -6.00
C GLY A 50 -12.78 17.85 -6.25
N HIS A 51 -11.96 18.88 -6.42
CA HIS A 51 -12.37 20.23 -6.76
C HIS A 51 -13.12 20.28 -8.10
N LEU A 52 -12.57 19.62 -9.13
CA LEU A 52 -13.21 19.51 -10.45
C LEU A 52 -14.53 18.73 -10.38
N ALA A 53 -14.56 17.62 -9.64
CA ALA A 53 -15.79 16.84 -9.48
C ALA A 53 -16.87 17.62 -8.73
N GLY A 54 -16.49 18.35 -7.66
CA GLY A 54 -17.39 19.22 -6.91
C GLY A 54 -17.93 20.41 -7.72
N ALA A 55 -17.16 20.89 -8.69
CA ALA A 55 -17.57 21.91 -9.65
C ALA A 55 -18.46 21.37 -10.79
N GLY A 56 -18.84 20.08 -10.77
CA GLY A 56 -19.69 19.47 -11.79
C GLY A 56 -18.94 19.01 -13.05
N ALA A 57 -17.62 18.97 -13.03
CA ALA A 57 -16.78 18.55 -14.15
C ALA A 57 -15.93 17.30 -13.82
N PRO A 58 -16.52 16.15 -13.40
CA PRO A 58 -15.76 14.99 -12.92
C PRO A 58 -14.86 14.36 -14.00
N ALA A 59 -15.23 14.42 -15.28
CA ALA A 59 -14.39 13.93 -16.38
C ALA A 59 -13.10 14.73 -16.54
N ALA A 60 -13.09 16.02 -16.18
CA ALA A 60 -11.92 16.89 -16.25
C ALA A 60 -10.80 16.45 -15.28
N ALA A 61 -11.12 15.68 -14.25
CA ALA A 61 -10.12 15.08 -13.34
C ALA A 61 -9.15 14.13 -14.05
N TYR A 62 -9.53 13.63 -15.24
CA TYR A 62 -8.73 12.72 -16.06
C TYR A 62 -8.09 13.40 -17.28
N ASP A 63 -8.34 14.70 -17.48
CA ASP A 63 -7.67 15.52 -18.48
C ASP A 63 -6.41 16.15 -17.86
N PRO A 64 -5.19 15.85 -18.37
CA PRO A 64 -3.97 16.35 -17.75
C PRO A 64 -3.87 17.88 -17.66
N ALA A 65 -4.38 18.61 -18.67
CA ALA A 65 -4.30 20.07 -18.70
C ALA A 65 -5.29 20.71 -17.71
N LEU A 66 -6.55 20.26 -17.70
CA LEU A 66 -7.58 20.75 -16.79
C LEU A 66 -7.25 20.39 -15.34
N HIS A 67 -6.75 19.18 -15.11
CA HIS A 67 -6.34 18.73 -13.79
C HIS A 67 -5.15 19.56 -13.26
N ALA A 68 -4.14 19.83 -14.10
CA ALA A 68 -2.99 20.68 -13.71
C ALA A 68 -3.43 22.11 -13.38
N LEU A 69 -4.40 22.67 -14.13
CA LEU A 69 -4.99 23.99 -13.81
C LEU A 69 -5.69 23.98 -12.44
N ALA A 70 -6.35 22.88 -12.07
CA ALA A 70 -7.01 22.76 -10.78
C ALA A 70 -6.03 22.73 -9.59
N HIS A 71 -4.75 22.37 -9.79
CA HIS A 71 -3.72 22.51 -8.76
C HIS A 71 -3.59 23.98 -8.32
N THR A 72 -3.68 24.92 -9.27
CA THR A 72 -3.59 26.36 -8.98
C THR A 72 -4.68 26.82 -8.02
N ALA A 73 -5.88 26.25 -8.09
CA ALA A 73 -6.97 26.58 -7.17
C ALA A 73 -6.63 26.18 -5.70
N GLY A 74 -5.89 25.08 -5.52
CA GLY A 74 -5.47 24.61 -4.18
C GLY A 74 -4.26 25.36 -3.63
N LEU A 75 -3.30 25.69 -4.50
CA LEU A 75 -2.00 26.28 -4.11
C LEU A 75 -2.00 27.82 -4.12
N GLY A 76 -2.90 28.44 -4.88
CA GLY A 76 -2.88 29.89 -5.13
C GLY A 76 -1.88 30.34 -6.20
N HIS A 77 -1.10 29.43 -6.77
CA HIS A 77 -0.12 29.69 -7.84
C HIS A 77 0.05 28.46 -8.74
N ALA A 78 0.63 28.62 -9.93
CA ALA A 78 0.90 27.52 -10.84
C ALA A 78 1.97 26.58 -10.27
N SER A 79 1.71 25.28 -10.33
CA SER A 79 2.71 24.25 -9.99
C SER A 79 3.53 23.88 -11.22
N ALA A 80 4.86 23.76 -11.05
CA ALA A 80 5.75 23.22 -12.08
C ALA A 80 5.60 21.71 -12.27
N GLU A 81 5.11 20.99 -11.24
CA GLU A 81 4.92 19.54 -11.25
C GLU A 81 3.45 19.18 -11.44
N HIS A 82 3.22 18.12 -12.19
CA HIS A 82 1.90 17.55 -12.39
C HIS A 82 1.75 16.25 -11.59
N TYR A 83 0.76 16.24 -10.69
CA TYR A 83 0.40 15.08 -9.87
C TYR A 83 -0.92 14.51 -10.38
N PRO A 84 -0.92 13.43 -11.18
CA PRO A 84 -2.13 12.90 -11.80
C PRO A 84 -3.07 12.24 -10.78
N PHE A 85 -4.33 12.06 -11.17
CA PHE A 85 -5.35 11.32 -10.43
C PHE A 85 -5.63 9.96 -11.13
N PRO A 86 -4.88 8.88 -10.85
CA PRO A 86 -5.01 7.60 -11.56
C PRO A 86 -6.02 6.64 -10.92
N TYR A 87 -7.03 7.15 -10.21
CA TYR A 87 -8.00 6.34 -9.47
C TYR A 87 -9.32 6.24 -10.19
N PRO A 88 -10.08 5.11 -10.03
CA PRO A 88 -11.39 4.94 -10.65
C PRO A 88 -12.39 6.03 -10.23
N PRO A 89 -13.41 6.33 -11.06
CA PRO A 89 -14.39 7.39 -10.81
C PRO A 89 -15.13 7.32 -9.48
N PHE A 90 -15.31 6.14 -8.89
CA PHE A 90 -15.91 6.05 -7.56
C PHE A 90 -15.04 6.67 -6.44
N HIS A 91 -13.74 6.88 -6.67
CA HIS A 91 -12.87 7.57 -5.71
C HIS A 91 -13.08 9.10 -5.73
N LEU A 92 -13.66 9.64 -6.80
CA LEU A 92 -13.96 11.07 -6.92
C LEU A 92 -14.94 11.57 -5.85
N ALA A 93 -15.87 10.73 -5.38
CA ALA A 93 -16.81 11.14 -4.33
C ALA A 93 -16.08 11.48 -3.03
N LEU A 94 -15.07 10.66 -2.64
CA LEU A 94 -14.22 10.93 -1.48
C LEU A 94 -13.33 12.15 -1.72
N ALA A 95 -12.74 12.27 -2.90
CA ALA A 95 -11.94 13.42 -3.30
C ALA A 95 -12.75 14.73 -3.25
N ALA A 96 -13.99 14.73 -3.74
CA ALA A 96 -14.90 15.88 -3.71
C ALA A 96 -15.26 16.29 -2.26
N ALA A 97 -15.50 15.30 -1.38
CA ALA A 97 -15.74 15.58 0.03
C ALA A 97 -14.51 16.24 0.71
N LEU A 98 -13.29 15.80 0.38
CA LEU A 98 -12.05 16.42 0.88
C LEU A 98 -11.85 17.83 0.31
N ALA A 99 -12.17 18.06 -0.96
CA ALA A 99 -12.02 19.34 -1.62
C ALA A 99 -13.03 20.42 -1.18
N THR A 100 -14.00 20.08 -0.30
CA THR A 100 -14.81 21.08 0.42
C THR A 100 -14.01 21.88 1.44
N PHE A 101 -12.87 21.33 1.88
CA PHE A 101 -11.90 22.04 2.72
C PHE A 101 -10.80 22.68 1.86
N ALA A 102 -10.18 23.74 2.35
CA ALA A 102 -8.95 24.26 1.76
C ALA A 102 -7.85 23.17 1.77
N TYR A 103 -6.85 23.31 0.89
CA TYR A 103 -5.83 22.29 0.62
C TYR A 103 -5.16 21.73 1.89
N VAL A 104 -4.67 22.61 2.78
CA VAL A 104 -3.95 22.18 4.00
C VAL A 104 -4.85 21.44 4.99
N PRO A 105 -6.04 21.92 5.37
CA PRO A 105 -6.98 21.17 6.21
C PRO A 105 -7.44 19.86 5.57
N ALA A 106 -7.65 19.81 4.26
CA ALA A 106 -7.99 18.59 3.53
C ALA A 106 -6.86 17.55 3.64
N PHE A 107 -5.61 17.98 3.42
CA PHE A 107 -4.41 17.16 3.60
C PHE A 107 -4.32 16.61 5.03
N ALA A 108 -4.44 17.47 6.03
CA ALA A 108 -4.38 17.06 7.43
C ALA A 108 -5.47 16.03 7.79
N THR A 109 -6.69 16.24 7.29
CA THR A 109 -7.81 15.30 7.47
C THR A 109 -7.51 13.97 6.81
N TRP A 110 -7.03 13.98 5.56
CA TRP A 110 -6.67 12.77 4.81
C TRP A 110 -5.61 11.95 5.54
N VAL A 111 -4.53 12.60 5.99
CA VAL A 111 -3.44 11.94 6.73
C VAL A 111 -3.94 11.42 8.08
N ALA A 112 -4.65 12.22 8.85
CA ALA A 112 -5.11 11.82 10.18
C ALA A 112 -6.05 10.61 10.11
N VAL A 113 -7.02 10.61 9.19
CA VAL A 113 -7.99 9.51 9.06
C VAL A 113 -7.31 8.24 8.52
N SER A 114 -6.46 8.36 7.50
CA SER A 114 -5.75 7.20 6.93
C SER A 114 -4.76 6.58 7.92
N LEU A 115 -4.02 7.40 8.67
CA LEU A 115 -3.10 6.94 9.70
C LEU A 115 -3.86 6.25 10.86
N THR A 116 -4.97 6.83 11.30
CA THR A 116 -5.82 6.22 12.35
C THR A 116 -6.36 4.86 11.90
N ALA A 117 -6.91 4.77 10.68
CA ALA A 117 -7.40 3.51 10.13
C ALA A 117 -6.29 2.46 10.03
N TYR A 118 -5.11 2.87 9.55
CA TYR A 118 -3.93 2.00 9.46
C TYR A 118 -3.50 1.47 10.84
N LEU A 119 -3.37 2.36 11.84
CA LEU A 119 -2.96 1.97 13.20
C LEU A 119 -4.00 1.05 13.86
N TRP A 120 -5.27 1.29 13.61
CA TRP A 120 -6.33 0.41 14.10
C TRP A 120 -6.27 -0.98 13.46
N ALA A 121 -6.08 -1.07 12.15
CA ALA A 121 -5.87 -2.35 11.47
C ALA A 121 -4.64 -3.08 12.03
N ALA A 122 -3.52 -2.39 12.21
CA ALA A 122 -2.30 -2.94 12.77
C ALA A 122 -2.50 -3.46 14.20
N ALA A 123 -3.20 -2.69 15.06
CA ALA A 123 -3.56 -3.12 16.41
C ALA A 123 -4.44 -4.37 16.40
N GLY A 124 -5.40 -4.44 15.48
CA GLY A 124 -6.27 -5.61 15.29
C GLY A 124 -5.51 -6.86 14.86
N ILE A 125 -4.53 -6.72 13.96
CA ILE A 125 -3.68 -7.85 13.52
C ILE A 125 -2.79 -8.34 14.67
N VAL A 126 -2.04 -7.43 15.30
CA VAL A 126 -1.06 -7.80 16.35
C VAL A 126 -1.76 -8.15 17.68
N GLY A 127 -3.02 -7.73 17.86
CA GLY A 127 -3.77 -7.97 19.08
C GLY A 127 -3.35 -7.08 20.27
N SER A 128 -2.61 -5.99 20.01
CA SER A 128 -2.22 -5.04 21.05
C SER A 128 -1.95 -3.63 20.53
N PRO A 129 -2.25 -2.56 21.32
CA PRO A 129 -1.90 -1.18 20.96
C PRO A 129 -0.39 -0.95 20.80
N ARG A 130 0.46 -1.69 21.54
CA ARG A 130 1.93 -1.60 21.40
C ARG A 130 2.40 -2.05 20.03
N GLY A 131 1.72 -3.05 19.42
CA GLY A 131 1.98 -3.47 18.07
C GLY A 131 1.69 -2.37 17.05
N ALA A 132 0.63 -1.58 17.26
CA ALA A 132 0.32 -0.42 16.42
C ALA A 132 1.44 0.64 16.47
N LEU A 133 2.00 0.93 17.65
CA LEU A 133 3.11 1.88 17.80
C LEU A 133 4.36 1.39 17.03
N TYR A 134 4.65 0.09 17.07
CA TYR A 134 5.74 -0.47 16.27
C TYR A 134 5.48 -0.30 14.77
N MET A 135 4.25 -0.53 14.32
CA MET A 135 3.87 -0.32 12.92
C MET A 135 3.92 1.16 12.52
N ALA A 136 3.64 2.10 13.44
CA ALA A 136 3.77 3.54 13.20
C ALA A 136 5.23 3.96 12.93
N ALA A 137 6.19 3.26 13.52
CA ALA A 137 7.62 3.53 13.34
C ALA A 137 8.17 3.04 11.98
N CYS A 138 7.36 2.47 11.10
CA CYS A 138 7.83 2.04 9.80
C CYS A 138 8.12 3.21 8.86
N PRO A 139 9.26 3.17 8.13
CA PRO A 139 9.64 4.23 7.20
C PRO A 139 8.59 4.54 6.12
N ALA A 140 7.87 3.54 5.61
CA ALA A 140 6.81 3.75 4.62
C ALA A 140 5.64 4.61 5.15
N VAL A 141 5.38 4.60 6.47
CA VAL A 141 4.36 5.45 7.10
C VAL A 141 4.73 6.92 6.97
N LEU A 142 5.99 7.26 7.27
CA LEU A 142 6.49 8.64 7.16
C LEU A 142 6.36 9.18 5.75
N THR A 143 6.71 8.37 4.75
CA THR A 143 6.58 8.77 3.34
C THR A 143 5.12 9.07 2.99
N ASN A 144 4.18 8.18 3.40
CA ASN A 144 2.75 8.42 3.17
C ASN A 144 2.24 9.70 3.83
N VAL A 145 2.68 9.96 5.08
CA VAL A 145 2.31 11.19 5.80
C VAL A 145 2.89 12.42 5.13
N TYR A 146 4.15 12.34 4.67
CA TYR A 146 4.84 13.46 4.03
C TYR A 146 4.20 13.89 2.72
N ILE A 147 3.87 12.96 1.83
CA ILE A 147 3.34 13.27 0.49
C ILE A 147 1.81 13.16 0.39
N GLY A 148 1.13 12.71 1.46
CA GLY A 148 -0.32 12.54 1.49
C GLY A 148 -0.83 11.44 0.55
N GLN A 149 -0.05 10.37 0.38
CA GLN A 149 -0.45 9.25 -0.47
C GLN A 149 -1.35 8.24 0.26
N ASN A 150 -1.93 7.33 -0.50
CA ASN A 150 -2.98 6.41 -0.05
C ASN A 150 -2.48 5.01 0.35
N GLY A 151 -1.17 4.82 0.52
CA GLY A 151 -0.62 3.54 0.96
C GLY A 151 -1.14 3.08 2.32
N LEU A 152 -1.41 4.05 3.24
CA LEU A 152 -1.99 3.75 4.55
C LEU A 152 -3.42 3.23 4.43
N TRP A 153 -4.23 3.77 3.51
CA TRP A 153 -5.57 3.25 3.19
C TRP A 153 -5.50 1.83 2.63
N SER A 154 -4.57 1.58 1.68
CA SER A 154 -4.38 0.24 1.11
C SER A 154 -4.02 -0.78 2.19
N ALA A 155 -3.08 -0.44 3.08
CA ALA A 155 -2.68 -1.29 4.19
C ALA A 155 -3.82 -1.50 5.20
N ALA A 156 -4.58 -0.45 5.54
CA ALA A 156 -5.72 -0.53 6.45
C ALA A 156 -6.82 -1.44 5.90
N LEU A 157 -7.25 -1.23 4.66
CA LEU A 157 -8.32 -2.01 4.03
C LEU A 157 -7.93 -3.48 3.87
N LEU A 158 -6.70 -3.77 3.44
CA LEU A 158 -6.19 -5.13 3.38
C LEU A 158 -6.12 -5.75 4.79
N GLY A 159 -5.61 -5.01 5.77
CA GLY A 159 -5.48 -5.45 7.16
C GLY A 159 -6.83 -5.78 7.79
N PHE A 160 -7.82 -4.87 7.72
CA PHE A 160 -9.17 -5.11 8.23
C PHE A 160 -9.84 -6.29 7.52
N GLY A 161 -9.72 -6.37 6.18
CA GLY A 161 -10.27 -7.47 5.42
C GLY A 161 -9.71 -8.82 5.86
N LEU A 162 -8.41 -8.91 6.10
CA LEU A 162 -7.78 -10.16 6.55
C LEU A 162 -8.11 -10.50 8.01
N VAL A 163 -8.15 -9.51 8.91
CA VAL A 163 -8.52 -9.75 10.33
C VAL A 163 -9.95 -10.27 10.47
N GLU A 164 -10.88 -9.73 9.69
CA GLU A 164 -12.30 -10.08 9.77
C GLU A 164 -12.66 -11.34 8.97
N LEU A 165 -11.76 -11.88 8.16
CA LEU A 165 -12.06 -12.89 7.15
C LEU A 165 -12.65 -14.17 7.75
N GLU A 166 -12.14 -14.65 8.89
CA GLU A 166 -12.61 -15.86 9.55
C GLU A 166 -13.86 -15.63 10.42
N ARG A 167 -14.02 -14.41 10.98
CA ARG A 167 -15.10 -14.09 11.93
C ARG A 167 -16.31 -13.46 11.27
N ARG A 168 -16.09 -12.51 10.35
CA ARG A 168 -17.10 -11.69 9.68
C ARG A 168 -16.84 -11.61 8.18
N PRO A 169 -16.98 -12.73 7.43
CA PRO A 169 -16.56 -12.81 6.03
C PRO A 169 -17.24 -11.77 5.12
N ILE A 170 -18.47 -11.35 5.40
CA ILE A 170 -19.14 -10.31 4.62
C ILE A 170 -18.45 -8.95 4.85
N LEU A 171 -18.17 -8.59 6.11
CA LEU A 171 -17.47 -7.35 6.43
C LEU A 171 -16.05 -7.35 5.85
N ALA A 172 -15.35 -8.49 5.94
CA ALA A 172 -14.06 -8.69 5.30
C ALA A 172 -14.13 -8.43 3.79
N GLY A 173 -15.15 -8.98 3.14
CA GLY A 173 -15.38 -8.77 1.71
C GLY A 173 -15.63 -7.29 1.37
N VAL A 174 -16.37 -6.56 2.20
CA VAL A 174 -16.55 -5.11 2.01
C VAL A 174 -15.20 -4.38 2.03
N PHE A 175 -14.37 -4.60 3.05
CA PHE A 175 -13.04 -3.96 3.11
C PHE A 175 -12.16 -4.34 1.91
N LEU A 176 -12.15 -5.61 1.54
CA LEU A 176 -11.36 -6.09 0.39
C LEU A 176 -11.91 -5.56 -0.95
N GLY A 177 -13.24 -5.37 -1.06
CA GLY A 177 -13.86 -4.75 -2.22
C GLY A 177 -13.55 -3.26 -2.34
N LEU A 178 -13.53 -2.53 -1.22
CA LEU A 178 -13.11 -1.13 -1.19
C LEU A 178 -11.67 -0.93 -1.71
N LEU A 179 -10.81 -1.94 -1.56
CA LEU A 179 -9.44 -1.90 -2.07
C LEU A 179 -9.35 -1.78 -3.61
N ALA A 180 -10.47 -1.99 -4.33
CA ALA A 180 -10.54 -1.82 -5.78
C ALA A 180 -10.24 -0.40 -6.27
N TYR A 181 -10.21 0.62 -5.38
CA TYR A 181 -9.74 1.95 -5.73
C TYR A 181 -8.27 1.93 -6.20
N LYS A 182 -7.51 0.90 -5.79
CA LYS A 182 -6.12 0.65 -6.17
C LYS A 182 -5.97 -0.80 -6.65
N PRO A 183 -6.43 -1.10 -7.88
CA PRO A 183 -6.55 -2.46 -8.36
C PRO A 183 -5.23 -3.24 -8.32
N GLN A 184 -4.08 -2.59 -8.50
CA GLN A 184 -2.77 -3.21 -8.43
C GLN A 184 -2.46 -3.87 -7.07
N ILE A 185 -3.07 -3.41 -5.98
CA ILE A 185 -2.95 -4.05 -4.65
C ILE A 185 -4.05 -5.11 -4.47
N ALA A 186 -5.21 -4.92 -5.09
CA ALA A 186 -6.35 -5.82 -4.95
C ALA A 186 -6.25 -7.11 -5.78
N MET A 187 -5.40 -7.17 -6.83
CA MET A 187 -5.40 -8.22 -7.86
C MET A 187 -5.27 -9.64 -7.31
N LEU A 188 -4.49 -9.86 -6.26
CA LEU A 188 -4.32 -11.20 -5.66
C LEU A 188 -5.42 -11.59 -4.67
N VAL A 189 -6.23 -10.63 -4.21
CA VAL A 189 -7.30 -10.89 -3.24
C VAL A 189 -8.30 -11.94 -3.75
N PRO A 190 -8.86 -11.83 -4.96
CA PRO A 190 -9.76 -12.86 -5.50
C PRO A 190 -9.09 -14.23 -5.59
N VAL A 191 -7.80 -14.28 -5.98
CA VAL A 191 -7.03 -15.53 -6.06
C VAL A 191 -6.96 -16.22 -4.69
N ALA A 192 -6.64 -15.45 -3.65
CA ALA A 192 -6.56 -15.92 -2.28
C ALA A 192 -7.92 -16.41 -1.77
N LEU A 193 -8.98 -15.63 -1.99
CA LEU A 193 -10.34 -15.98 -1.53
C LEU A 193 -10.89 -17.22 -2.23
N ILE A 194 -10.66 -17.38 -3.54
CA ILE A 194 -11.04 -18.58 -4.31
C ILE A 194 -10.26 -19.79 -3.80
N ALA A 195 -8.93 -19.67 -3.70
CA ALA A 195 -8.08 -20.77 -3.25
C ALA A 195 -8.39 -21.20 -1.81
N GLY A 196 -8.75 -20.25 -0.94
CA GLY A 196 -9.14 -20.48 0.46
C GLY A 196 -10.60 -20.92 0.64
N GLY A 197 -11.43 -20.98 -0.42
CA GLY A 197 -12.86 -21.29 -0.32
C GLY A 197 -13.69 -20.21 0.41
N CYS A 198 -13.20 -18.97 0.46
CA CYS A 198 -13.83 -17.86 1.18
C CYS A 198 -14.95 -17.19 0.36
N TRP A 199 -15.92 -17.99 -0.11
CA TRP A 199 -16.95 -17.56 -1.08
C TRP A 199 -17.82 -16.40 -0.61
N ARG A 200 -18.16 -16.35 0.70
CA ARG A 200 -18.96 -15.24 1.27
C ARG A 200 -18.21 -13.90 1.19
N ALA A 201 -16.92 -13.93 1.48
CA ALA A 201 -16.08 -12.73 1.37
C ALA A 201 -15.86 -12.32 -0.10
N LEU A 202 -15.67 -13.30 -0.99
CA LEU A 202 -15.54 -13.04 -2.44
C LEU A 202 -16.81 -12.40 -3.00
N ALA A 203 -17.99 -12.96 -2.68
CA ALA A 203 -19.25 -12.41 -3.12
C ALA A 203 -19.49 -10.98 -2.57
N ALA A 204 -19.20 -10.76 -1.29
CA ALA A 204 -19.32 -9.42 -0.69
C ALA A 204 -18.36 -8.42 -1.31
N ALA A 205 -17.11 -8.83 -1.62
CA ALA A 205 -16.14 -7.97 -2.31
C ALA A 205 -16.62 -7.61 -3.72
N ALA A 206 -17.11 -8.60 -4.48
CA ALA A 206 -17.65 -8.36 -5.82
C ALA A 206 -18.87 -7.43 -5.81
N LEU A 207 -19.80 -7.63 -4.86
CA LEU A 207 -20.96 -6.76 -4.68
C LEU A 207 -20.55 -5.34 -4.27
N THR A 208 -19.54 -5.18 -3.42
CA THR A 208 -19.01 -3.86 -3.04
C THR A 208 -18.44 -3.15 -4.26
N VAL A 209 -17.62 -3.82 -5.08
CA VAL A 209 -17.08 -3.23 -6.32
C VAL A 209 -18.20 -2.86 -7.28
N ALA A 210 -19.18 -3.76 -7.48
CA ALA A 210 -20.33 -3.49 -8.35
C ALA A 210 -21.13 -2.28 -7.86
N ALA A 211 -21.39 -2.18 -6.56
CA ALA A 211 -22.10 -1.05 -5.96
C ALA A 211 -21.33 0.27 -6.16
N LEU A 212 -20.01 0.29 -5.97
CA LEU A 212 -19.16 1.46 -6.20
C LEU A 212 -19.19 1.90 -7.68
N VAL A 213 -19.08 0.94 -8.61
CA VAL A 213 -19.14 1.22 -10.05
C VAL A 213 -20.50 1.77 -10.44
N ILE A 214 -21.60 1.12 -10.03
CA ILE A 214 -22.96 1.55 -10.36
C ILE A 214 -23.25 2.93 -9.76
N ALA A 215 -22.92 3.16 -8.49
CA ALA A 215 -23.12 4.45 -7.84
C ALA A 215 -22.32 5.56 -8.55
N SER A 216 -21.07 5.30 -8.91
CA SER A 216 -20.25 6.30 -9.60
C SER A 216 -20.70 6.55 -11.05
N LEU A 217 -21.20 5.53 -11.75
CA LEU A 217 -21.82 5.71 -13.06
C LEU A 217 -23.07 6.56 -12.96
N ALA A 218 -23.91 6.32 -11.96
CA ALA A 218 -25.13 7.11 -11.74
C ALA A 218 -24.84 8.56 -11.35
N TYR A 219 -23.79 8.79 -10.56
CA TYR A 219 -23.47 10.13 -10.04
C TYR A 219 -22.55 10.94 -10.97
N HIS A 220 -21.50 10.33 -11.52
CA HIS A 220 -20.50 11.00 -12.36
C HIS A 220 -20.69 10.80 -13.86
N GLY A 221 -21.54 9.87 -14.26
CA GLY A 221 -21.86 9.57 -15.65
C GLY A 221 -20.82 8.72 -16.39
N LEU A 222 -21.24 8.21 -17.55
CA LEU A 222 -20.41 7.34 -18.41
C LEU A 222 -19.18 8.07 -18.99
N ALA A 223 -19.32 9.36 -19.31
CA ALA A 223 -18.22 10.16 -19.86
C ALA A 223 -16.99 10.19 -18.93
N THR A 224 -17.21 10.21 -17.61
CA THR A 224 -16.13 10.17 -16.61
C THR A 224 -15.41 8.82 -16.63
N TRP A 225 -16.11 7.71 -16.82
CA TRP A 225 -15.50 6.39 -16.97
C TRP A 225 -14.74 6.24 -18.27
N GLN A 226 -15.23 6.84 -19.37
CA GLN A 226 -14.52 6.87 -20.66
C GLN A 226 -13.23 7.68 -20.56
N ALA A 227 -13.24 8.84 -19.87
CA ALA A 227 -12.06 9.66 -19.63
C ALA A 227 -11.02 8.89 -18.77
N PHE A 228 -11.46 8.20 -17.72
CA PHE A 228 -10.60 7.33 -16.91
C PHE A 228 -9.98 6.21 -17.74
N ALA A 229 -10.75 5.52 -18.58
CA ALA A 229 -10.23 4.46 -19.44
C ALA A 229 -9.19 4.97 -20.45
N ALA A 230 -9.42 6.16 -21.01
CA ALA A 230 -8.45 6.81 -21.90
C ALA A 230 -7.14 7.15 -21.18
N GLN A 231 -7.22 7.68 -19.95
CA GLN A 231 -6.05 7.96 -19.12
C GLN A 231 -5.26 6.67 -18.79
N LEU A 232 -5.93 5.57 -18.44
CA LEU A 232 -5.26 4.28 -18.20
C LEU A 232 -4.50 3.77 -19.42
N GLY A 233 -5.07 3.95 -20.61
CA GLY A 233 -4.39 3.63 -21.88
C GLY A 233 -3.11 4.45 -22.08
N ALA A 234 -3.16 5.74 -21.75
CA ALA A 234 -1.99 6.62 -21.83
C ALA A 234 -0.91 6.23 -20.80
N VAL A 235 -1.28 5.90 -19.55
CA VAL A 235 -0.33 5.41 -18.54
C VAL A 235 0.31 4.10 -18.97
N GLY A 236 -0.45 3.17 -19.54
CA GLY A 236 0.09 1.92 -20.11
C GLY A 236 1.15 2.19 -21.19
N GLY A 237 0.91 3.17 -22.05
CA GLY A 237 1.88 3.64 -23.03
C GLY A 237 3.15 4.25 -22.42
N LEU A 238 3.02 5.01 -21.33
CA LEU A 238 4.14 5.59 -20.59
C LEU A 238 5.04 4.51 -19.95
N ILE A 239 4.46 3.45 -19.40
CA ILE A 239 5.23 2.32 -18.85
C ILE A 239 6.05 1.64 -19.93
N ALA A 240 5.54 1.57 -21.15
CA ALA A 240 6.26 1.01 -22.30
C ALA A 240 7.34 1.95 -22.85
N GLN A 241 7.34 3.23 -22.50
CA GLN A 241 8.31 4.23 -22.96
C GLN A 241 9.54 4.34 -22.05
N THR A 242 10.62 4.89 -22.59
CA THR A 242 11.93 4.98 -21.91
C THR A 242 12.05 6.08 -20.85
N ASN A 243 11.06 6.98 -20.73
CA ASN A 243 11.17 8.25 -19.99
C ASN A 243 10.56 8.25 -18.57
N LEU A 244 10.17 7.08 -18.05
CA LEU A 244 9.77 7.00 -16.64
C LEU A 244 10.98 7.16 -15.71
N ASP A 245 10.82 7.91 -14.63
CA ASP A 245 11.76 7.90 -13.49
C ASP A 245 11.69 6.50 -12.82
N VAL A 246 12.38 5.54 -13.45
CA VAL A 246 12.37 4.14 -13.05
C VAL A 246 12.94 3.93 -11.64
N GLY A 247 13.74 4.87 -11.14
CA GLY A 247 14.29 4.85 -9.79
C GLY A 247 13.23 4.96 -8.70
N LYS A 248 12.08 5.58 -8.99
CA LYS A 248 10.95 5.66 -8.06
C LYS A 248 10.14 4.36 -7.97
N LEU A 249 10.23 3.46 -8.98
CA LEU A 249 9.47 2.21 -9.02
C LEU A 249 10.10 1.15 -8.11
N GLN A 250 9.32 0.65 -7.15
CA GLN A 250 9.75 -0.33 -6.16
C GLN A 250 9.40 -1.77 -6.59
N THR A 251 9.57 -2.10 -7.87
CA THR A 251 9.13 -3.33 -8.53
C THR A 251 10.30 -4.02 -9.23
N LEU A 252 10.10 -5.29 -9.64
CA LEU A 252 11.09 -5.99 -10.46
C LEU A 252 11.30 -5.27 -11.80
N TYR A 253 10.23 -4.76 -12.43
CA TYR A 253 10.32 -3.95 -13.62
C TYR A 253 11.23 -2.74 -13.40
N GLY A 254 11.01 -1.95 -12.35
CA GLY A 254 11.83 -0.79 -12.02
C GLY A 254 13.31 -1.15 -11.80
N ALA A 255 13.58 -2.24 -11.07
CA ALA A 255 14.92 -2.73 -10.80
C ALA A 255 15.67 -3.11 -12.10
N LEU A 256 15.02 -3.88 -12.98
CA LEU A 256 15.63 -4.31 -14.25
C LEU A 256 15.84 -3.13 -15.20
N ARG A 257 14.92 -2.16 -15.21
CA ARG A 257 15.05 -0.92 -15.96
C ARG A 257 16.22 -0.06 -15.47
N ALA A 258 16.39 0.03 -14.15
CA ALA A 258 17.53 0.74 -13.54
C ALA A 258 18.88 0.08 -13.87
N LEU A 259 18.90 -1.23 -14.13
CA LEU A 259 20.06 -1.97 -14.61
C LEU A 259 20.26 -1.88 -16.14
N GLY A 260 19.45 -1.08 -16.85
CA GLY A 260 19.57 -0.87 -18.29
C GLY A 260 18.86 -1.91 -19.16
N MET A 261 18.04 -2.81 -18.59
CA MET A 261 17.30 -3.79 -19.37
C MET A 261 16.25 -3.09 -20.26
N PRO A 262 16.06 -3.52 -21.54
CA PRO A 262 15.02 -2.98 -22.41
C PRO A 262 13.62 -3.09 -21.79
N PRO A 263 12.69 -2.12 -22.04
CA PRO A 263 11.36 -2.11 -21.44
C PRO A 263 10.57 -3.40 -21.63
N GLN A 264 10.60 -3.97 -22.84
CA GLN A 264 9.87 -5.19 -23.18
C GLN A 264 10.40 -6.40 -22.38
N ALA A 265 11.73 -6.55 -22.27
CA ALA A 265 12.33 -7.63 -21.49
C ALA A 265 12.07 -7.50 -19.99
N ALA A 266 12.18 -6.28 -19.45
CA ALA A 266 11.84 -6.00 -18.05
C ALA A 266 10.36 -6.26 -17.77
N LEU A 267 9.45 -5.90 -18.67
CA LEU A 267 8.03 -6.16 -18.56
C LEU A 267 7.72 -7.67 -18.63
N ALA A 268 8.37 -8.40 -19.51
CA ALA A 268 8.23 -9.85 -19.60
C ALA A 268 8.66 -10.55 -18.30
N ALA A 269 9.79 -10.11 -17.70
CA ALA A 269 10.24 -10.60 -16.39
C ALA A 269 9.24 -10.27 -15.27
N GLN A 270 8.68 -9.06 -15.27
CA GLN A 270 7.64 -8.65 -14.31
C GLN A 270 6.37 -9.50 -14.45
N ILE A 271 5.92 -9.78 -15.68
CA ILE A 271 4.75 -10.65 -15.92
C ILE A 271 5.02 -12.07 -15.41
N ALA A 272 6.23 -12.61 -15.64
CA ALA A 272 6.62 -13.91 -15.10
C ALA A 272 6.62 -13.93 -13.57
N ALA A 273 7.13 -12.87 -12.93
CA ALA A 273 7.09 -12.72 -11.46
C ALA A 273 5.64 -12.59 -10.94
N ALA A 274 4.78 -11.85 -11.64
CA ALA A 274 3.36 -11.74 -11.32
C ALA A 274 2.65 -13.11 -11.41
N ALA A 275 2.90 -13.86 -12.47
CA ALA A 275 2.36 -15.22 -12.63
C ALA A 275 2.83 -16.16 -11.50
N ALA A 276 4.11 -16.07 -11.12
CA ALA A 276 4.65 -16.83 -9.98
C ALA A 276 3.99 -16.42 -8.67
N ALA A 277 3.74 -15.11 -8.43
CA ALA A 277 3.04 -14.61 -7.25
C ALA A 277 1.57 -15.09 -7.19
N VAL A 278 0.87 -15.12 -8.34
CA VAL A 278 -0.49 -15.71 -8.46
C VAL A 278 -0.46 -17.18 -8.08
N ALA A 279 0.43 -17.96 -8.69
CA ALA A 279 0.55 -19.41 -8.43
C ALA A 279 0.93 -19.68 -6.96
N ALA A 280 1.90 -18.94 -6.41
CA ALA A 280 2.31 -19.05 -5.01
C ALA A 280 1.15 -18.75 -4.07
N THR A 281 0.42 -17.65 -4.30
CA THR A 281 -0.76 -17.26 -3.50
C THR A 281 -1.82 -18.39 -3.54
N PHE A 282 -2.13 -18.90 -4.73
CA PHE A 282 -3.10 -19.99 -4.89
C PHE A 282 -2.68 -21.23 -4.10
N VAL A 283 -1.43 -21.68 -4.26
CA VAL A 283 -0.89 -22.86 -3.57
C VAL A 283 -0.88 -22.66 -2.05
N ILE A 284 -0.44 -21.51 -1.56
CA ILE A 284 -0.35 -21.18 -0.13
C ILE A 284 -1.74 -21.20 0.51
N TRP A 285 -2.74 -20.61 -0.15
CA TRP A 285 -4.10 -20.51 0.39
C TRP A 285 -4.84 -21.85 0.36
N ARG A 286 -4.48 -22.77 -0.55
CA ARG A 286 -5.00 -24.15 -0.59
C ARG A 286 -4.41 -25.05 0.50
N ARG A 287 -3.20 -24.77 0.97
CA ARG A 287 -2.52 -25.63 1.96
C ARG A 287 -3.09 -25.44 3.37
N PRO A 288 -3.05 -26.48 4.23
CA PRO A 288 -3.36 -26.38 5.65
C PRO A 288 -2.20 -25.67 6.39
N SER A 289 -2.12 -24.36 6.25
CA SER A 289 -1.10 -23.51 6.89
C SER A 289 -1.75 -22.51 7.85
N PRO A 290 -1.05 -22.04 8.90
CA PRO A 290 -1.56 -21.00 9.78
C PRO A 290 -2.04 -19.77 9.02
N PHE A 291 -3.22 -19.26 9.37
CA PHE A 291 -3.84 -18.13 8.67
C PHE A 291 -2.92 -16.89 8.63
N ALA A 292 -2.22 -16.61 9.73
CA ALA A 292 -1.30 -15.48 9.80
C ALA A 292 -0.18 -15.55 8.72
N LEU A 293 0.34 -16.74 8.41
CA LEU A 293 1.33 -16.92 7.33
C LEU A 293 0.70 -16.77 5.94
N LYS A 294 -0.54 -17.24 5.75
CA LYS A 294 -1.28 -17.01 4.49
C LYS A 294 -1.52 -15.53 4.24
N ALA A 295 -1.94 -14.81 5.28
CA ALA A 295 -2.19 -13.37 5.23
C ALA A 295 -0.90 -12.57 4.98
N ALA A 296 0.20 -12.89 5.68
CA ALA A 296 1.49 -12.29 5.46
C ALA A 296 2.01 -12.52 4.04
N GLY A 297 1.86 -13.76 3.54
CA GLY A 297 2.25 -14.14 2.18
C GLY A 297 1.45 -13.38 1.12
N LEU A 298 0.14 -13.24 1.30
CA LEU A 298 -0.70 -12.44 0.39
C LEU A 298 -0.26 -10.98 0.36
N ALA A 299 -0.09 -10.35 1.52
CA ALA A 299 0.32 -8.94 1.60
C ALA A 299 1.68 -8.69 0.92
N ALA A 300 2.66 -9.57 1.09
CA ALA A 300 3.94 -9.47 0.38
C ALA A 300 3.78 -9.71 -1.12
N ALA A 301 2.99 -10.72 -1.53
CA ALA A 301 2.80 -11.10 -2.92
C ALA A 301 2.08 -10.01 -3.73
N THR A 302 1.16 -9.22 -3.14
CA THR A 302 0.46 -8.13 -3.85
C THR A 302 1.44 -7.12 -4.45
N LEU A 303 2.60 -6.91 -3.82
CA LEU A 303 3.62 -5.98 -4.31
C LEU A 303 4.50 -6.56 -5.44
N MET A 304 4.34 -7.85 -5.76
CA MET A 304 5.07 -8.50 -6.86
C MET A 304 4.30 -8.49 -8.19
N VAL A 305 3.03 -8.09 -8.20
CA VAL A 305 2.17 -8.26 -9.37
C VAL A 305 2.28 -7.10 -10.35
N SER A 306 2.25 -5.87 -9.86
CA SER A 306 2.22 -4.68 -10.70
C SER A 306 3.64 -4.21 -11.07
N PRO A 307 3.87 -3.75 -12.31
CA PRO A 307 5.10 -3.03 -12.67
C PRO A 307 5.14 -1.60 -12.12
N TYR A 308 4.00 -1.09 -11.60
CA TYR A 308 3.79 0.31 -11.24
C TYR A 308 3.41 0.42 -9.77
N LEU A 309 4.43 0.37 -8.89
CA LEU A 309 4.31 0.58 -7.45
C LEU A 309 5.44 1.50 -6.97
N PHE A 310 5.12 2.34 -6.01
CA PHE A 310 6.02 3.34 -5.45
C PHE A 310 6.31 3.06 -3.96
N VAL A 311 7.22 3.84 -3.41
CA VAL A 311 7.64 3.72 -2.00
C VAL A 311 6.48 3.76 -1.00
N TYR A 312 5.45 4.55 -1.28
CA TYR A 312 4.28 4.67 -0.40
C TYR A 312 3.41 3.39 -0.38
N ASP A 313 3.45 2.58 -1.46
CA ASP A 313 2.76 1.29 -1.52
C ASP A 313 3.38 0.25 -0.59
N LEU A 314 4.65 0.44 -0.21
CA LEU A 314 5.35 -0.42 0.74
C LEU A 314 4.71 -0.41 2.14
N ALA A 315 3.78 0.52 2.43
CA ALA A 315 2.95 0.45 3.63
C ALA A 315 2.20 -0.90 3.74
N VAL A 316 1.91 -1.56 2.63
CA VAL A 316 1.29 -2.90 2.61
C VAL A 316 2.22 -3.97 3.21
N LEU A 317 3.56 -3.81 3.14
CA LEU A 317 4.50 -4.73 3.80
C LEU A 317 4.30 -4.75 5.33
N MET A 318 3.75 -3.69 5.90
CA MET A 318 3.44 -3.65 7.33
C MET A 318 2.35 -4.64 7.71
N VAL A 319 1.39 -4.88 6.81
CA VAL A 319 0.38 -5.93 7.00
C VAL A 319 1.07 -7.30 7.07
N ALA A 320 2.04 -7.57 6.18
CA ALA A 320 2.83 -8.79 6.22
C ALA A 320 3.62 -8.93 7.53
N GLN A 321 4.30 -7.86 7.95
CA GLN A 321 5.07 -7.85 9.21
C GLN A 321 4.17 -8.04 10.43
N ALA A 322 3.01 -7.36 10.48
CA ALA A 322 2.06 -7.48 11.58
C ALA A 322 1.56 -8.93 11.74
N PHE A 323 1.24 -9.60 10.62
CA PHE A 323 0.84 -11.02 10.65
C PHE A 323 2.01 -11.95 10.99
N LEU A 324 3.25 -11.66 10.59
CA LEU A 324 4.44 -12.41 11.03
C LEU A 324 4.66 -12.26 12.55
N ILE A 325 4.49 -11.05 13.10
CA ILE A 325 4.54 -10.81 14.54
C ILE A 325 3.43 -11.59 15.25
N ARG A 326 2.20 -11.54 14.72
CA ARG A 326 1.08 -12.32 15.26
C ARG A 326 1.39 -13.82 15.28
N TYR A 327 1.93 -14.35 14.18
CA TYR A 327 2.34 -15.75 14.12
C TYR A 327 3.43 -16.08 15.16
N ALA A 328 4.42 -15.20 15.30
CA ALA A 328 5.52 -15.40 16.25
C ALA A 328 5.08 -15.34 17.72
N GLN A 329 4.01 -14.61 18.04
CA GLN A 329 3.40 -14.63 19.38
C GLN A 329 2.87 -16.01 19.77
N ASP A 330 2.30 -16.75 18.79
CA ASP A 330 1.72 -18.06 19.01
C ASP A 330 2.74 -19.21 18.83
N ALA A 331 3.69 -19.07 17.91
CA ALA A 331 4.64 -20.11 17.51
C ALA A 331 6.08 -19.94 18.06
N GLY A 332 6.32 -18.82 18.74
CA GLY A 332 7.66 -18.43 19.21
C GLY A 332 8.41 -17.58 18.21
N TYR A 333 9.18 -16.63 18.75
CA TYR A 333 10.04 -15.75 17.97
C TYR A 333 11.31 -16.51 17.53
N ASP A 334 11.69 -16.30 16.26
CA ASP A 334 12.90 -16.81 15.66
C ASP A 334 13.82 -15.63 15.30
N GLU A 335 15.11 -15.77 15.53
CA GLU A 335 16.09 -14.73 15.24
C GLU A 335 16.16 -14.40 13.74
N PHE A 336 15.96 -15.38 12.87
CA PHE A 336 15.93 -15.16 11.44
C PHE A 336 14.75 -14.26 11.03
N ASP A 337 13.57 -14.46 11.62
CA ASP A 337 12.40 -13.63 11.33
C ASP A 337 12.63 -12.19 11.78
N LEU A 338 13.17 -12.01 12.99
CA LEU A 338 13.45 -10.68 13.52
C LEU A 338 14.48 -9.95 12.63
N ARG A 339 15.55 -10.63 12.25
CA ARG A 339 16.56 -10.09 11.32
C ARG A 339 15.96 -9.75 9.96
N GLY A 340 15.07 -10.62 9.45
CA GLY A 340 14.37 -10.38 8.19
C GLY A 340 13.45 -9.15 8.24
N ILE A 341 12.67 -9.00 9.31
CA ILE A 341 11.81 -7.83 9.52
C ILE A 341 12.66 -6.55 9.61
N VAL A 342 13.74 -6.58 10.37
CA VAL A 342 14.66 -5.43 10.51
C VAL A 342 15.30 -5.09 9.16
N ALA A 343 15.83 -6.08 8.44
CA ALA A 343 16.44 -5.87 7.13
C ALA A 343 15.43 -5.30 6.11
N ALA A 344 14.18 -5.77 6.12
CA ALA A 344 13.14 -5.22 5.27
C ALA A 344 12.85 -3.75 5.59
N ASN A 345 12.77 -3.37 6.89
CA ASN A 345 12.59 -1.96 7.28
C ASN A 345 13.80 -1.08 6.91
N ILE A 346 15.02 -1.58 7.04
CA ILE A 346 16.22 -0.88 6.58
C ILE A 346 16.17 -0.67 5.07
N ALA A 347 15.76 -1.68 4.30
CA ALA A 347 15.62 -1.56 2.86
C ALA A 347 14.55 -0.52 2.48
N VAL A 348 13.39 -0.50 3.16
CA VAL A 348 12.38 0.54 2.95
C VAL A 348 12.92 1.93 3.31
N ALA A 349 13.67 2.06 4.41
CA ALA A 349 14.29 3.33 4.81
C ALA A 349 15.31 3.81 3.76
N ALA A 350 16.08 2.90 3.18
CA ALA A 350 17.08 3.23 2.17
C ALA A 350 16.48 3.87 0.92
N VAL A 351 15.23 3.57 0.57
CA VAL A 351 14.52 4.22 -0.55
C VAL A 351 14.42 5.73 -0.36
N ALA A 352 14.27 6.22 0.87
CA ALA A 352 14.20 7.65 1.16
C ALA A 352 15.52 8.40 0.85
N PHE A 353 16.65 7.70 0.80
CA PHE A 353 17.97 8.29 0.60
C PHE A 353 18.57 7.98 -0.78
N THR A 354 17.94 7.11 -1.55
CA THR A 354 18.44 6.65 -2.84
C THR A 354 17.28 6.54 -3.83
N SER A 355 17.56 6.68 -5.11
CA SER A 355 16.60 6.38 -6.18
C SER A 355 16.73 4.92 -6.61
N GLN A 356 16.85 3.99 -5.65
CA GLN A 356 17.04 2.56 -5.94
C GLN A 356 15.83 1.73 -5.48
N PRO A 357 15.52 0.61 -6.13
CA PRO A 357 14.34 -0.20 -5.86
C PRO A 357 14.52 -1.13 -4.64
N PHE A 358 14.98 -0.59 -3.51
CA PHE A 358 15.14 -1.35 -2.26
C PHE A 358 13.83 -1.88 -1.68
N GLY A 359 12.68 -1.31 -2.10
CA GLY A 359 11.37 -1.85 -1.75
C GLY A 359 11.13 -3.25 -2.32
N LEU A 360 11.67 -3.55 -3.50
CA LEU A 360 11.69 -4.93 -4.03
C LEU A 360 12.47 -5.86 -3.09
N ALA A 361 13.66 -5.45 -2.64
CA ALA A 361 14.45 -6.24 -1.70
C ALA A 361 13.69 -6.48 -0.39
N ALA A 362 13.04 -5.46 0.17
CA ALA A 362 12.21 -5.58 1.36
C ALA A 362 11.07 -6.60 1.16
N THR A 363 10.41 -6.56 0.02
CA THR A 363 9.33 -7.49 -0.34
C THR A 363 9.84 -8.93 -0.42
N LEU A 364 10.97 -9.15 -1.10
CA LEU A 364 11.58 -10.47 -1.24
C LEU A 364 12.08 -11.03 0.11
N ILE A 365 12.67 -10.20 0.96
CA ILE A 365 13.08 -10.60 2.31
C ILE A 365 11.89 -11.12 3.10
N LEU A 366 10.78 -10.39 3.14
CA LEU A 366 9.58 -10.83 3.87
C LEU A 366 8.96 -12.09 3.24
N ALA A 367 8.96 -12.20 1.92
CA ALA A 367 8.50 -13.41 1.24
C ALA A 367 9.34 -14.65 1.62
N VAL A 368 10.67 -14.49 1.73
CA VAL A 368 11.58 -15.56 2.20
C VAL A 368 11.28 -15.94 3.65
N VAL A 369 11.04 -14.96 4.54
CA VAL A 369 10.67 -15.23 5.94
C VAL A 369 9.36 -16.03 6.01
N VAL A 370 8.34 -15.62 5.28
CA VAL A 370 7.05 -16.34 5.21
C VAL A 370 7.24 -17.76 4.68
N TRP A 371 7.95 -17.90 3.54
CA TRP A 371 8.22 -19.20 2.93
C TRP A 371 8.95 -20.14 3.88
N ARG A 372 10.01 -19.66 4.54
CA ARG A 372 10.77 -20.44 5.51
C ARG A 372 9.88 -20.94 6.66
N ARG A 373 9.04 -20.07 7.22
CA ARG A 373 8.11 -20.45 8.31
C ARG A 373 7.09 -21.50 7.85
N MET A 374 6.63 -21.40 6.62
CA MET A 374 5.74 -22.41 6.03
C MET A 374 6.44 -23.76 5.78
N ALA A 375 7.70 -23.71 5.35
CA ALA A 375 8.51 -24.90 5.09
C ALA A 375 8.89 -25.67 6.36
N LEU A 376 9.20 -24.95 7.44
CA LEU A 376 9.56 -25.56 8.73
C LEU A 376 8.35 -26.23 9.43
N GLY A 377 7.13 -25.90 9.04
CA GLY A 377 5.93 -26.40 9.71
C GLY A 377 5.76 -25.83 11.13
N ARG A 378 4.75 -26.28 11.87
CA ARG A 378 4.67 -26.07 13.33
C ARG A 378 5.78 -26.91 13.98
N PRO A 379 6.52 -26.39 14.97
CA PRO A 379 7.34 -27.26 15.80
C PRO A 379 6.41 -28.34 16.37
N ALA A 380 6.73 -29.62 16.07
CA ALA A 380 6.07 -30.76 16.68
C ALA A 380 6.36 -30.69 18.18
N GLY A 381 5.43 -30.24 19.01
CA GLY A 381 5.59 -30.26 20.45
C GLY A 381 5.06 -29.08 21.22
N LEU A 382 3.80 -28.67 20.99
CA LEU A 382 2.99 -28.01 22.00
C LEU A 382 1.61 -28.64 21.94
N SER A 383 1.50 -29.88 22.44
CA SER A 383 0.24 -30.40 22.94
C SER A 383 -0.14 -29.53 24.15
N ILE A 384 -1.13 -28.68 23.98
CA ILE A 384 -1.81 -28.04 25.10
C ILE A 384 -2.40 -29.19 25.92
N PRO A 385 -2.06 -29.34 27.22
CA PRO A 385 -2.76 -30.28 28.08
C PRO A 385 -4.25 -29.90 28.05
N SER A 386 -5.10 -30.84 27.69
CA SER A 386 -6.56 -30.73 27.85
C SER A 386 -6.84 -30.34 29.31
N PRO A 387 -7.63 -29.30 29.58
CA PRO A 387 -8.08 -29.05 30.96
C PRO A 387 -8.96 -30.24 31.36
N ALA A 388 -8.55 -30.89 32.44
CA ALA A 388 -9.34 -31.92 33.13
C ALA A 388 -10.55 -31.34 33.83
#